data_dab3461945be4e5953893148319ae305
#
_entry.id   dab3461945be4e5953893148319ae305
#
_cell.length_a   1.000
_cell.length_b   1.000
_cell.length_c   1.000
_cell.angle_alpha   90.00
_cell.angle_beta   90.00
_cell.angle_gamma   90.00
#
_symmetry.space_group_name_H-M   'P 1'
#
loop_
_entity.id
_entity.type
_entity.pdbx_description
1 polymer ?
#
loop_
_entity_poly.entity_id
_entity_poly.type
_entity_poly.pdbx_seq_one_letter_code
_entity_poly.pdbx_strand_id
1 'polypeptide(L)'
;PADNRPNYIFQTFLYAAILCRKQSLKVAPSLLYIHRAASESYSPVIEMGAPRQPKVPVNNFAFFEDEFRERLHGLLQEIFSQEETFSQTEDTRKCEYCDFRSLCKR
;
A
#
# COMPACT_ATOMS: atom_id res chain seq x y z
N PRO A 1 12.73 5.32 11.89
CA PRO A 1 11.77 4.27 11.57
C PRO A 1 11.66 4.04 10.07
N ALA A 2 11.33 2.83 9.66
CA ALA A 2 11.11 2.51 8.27
C ALA A 2 9.93 3.32 7.70
N ASP A 3 10.04 3.68 6.43
CA ASP A 3 8.95 4.38 5.74
C ASP A 3 7.82 3.38 5.46
N ASN A 4 6.70 3.56 6.16
CA ASN A 4 5.53 2.70 6.03
C ASN A 4 4.48 3.22 5.02
N ARG A 5 4.77 4.33 4.32
CA ARG A 5 3.83 4.90 3.36
C ARG A 5 3.35 3.92 2.28
N PRO A 6 4.24 3.07 1.70
CA PRO A 6 3.76 2.09 0.72
C PRO A 6 2.72 1.12 1.28
N ASN A 7 2.88 0.70 2.55
CA ASN A 7 1.94 -0.21 3.20
C ASN A 7 0.58 0.45 3.44
N TYR A 8 0.58 1.71 3.86
CA TYR A 8 -0.65 2.47 4.07
C TYR A 8 -1.38 2.75 2.75
N ILE A 9 -0.65 3.06 1.69
CA ILE A 9 -1.22 3.24 0.36
C ILE A 9 -1.84 1.93 -0.12
N PHE A 10 -1.16 0.80 0.06
CA PHE A 10 -1.69 -0.51 -0.30
C PHE A 10 -3.00 -0.81 0.42
N GLN A 11 -3.05 -0.59 1.73
CA GLN A 11 -4.26 -0.80 2.53
C GLN A 11 -5.40 0.09 2.07
N THR A 12 -5.12 1.36 1.81
CA THR A 12 -6.12 2.33 1.34
C THR A 12 -6.67 1.97 -0.02
N PHE A 13 -5.81 1.50 -0.93
CA PHE A 13 -6.23 1.03 -2.25
C PHE A 13 -7.06 -0.24 -2.17
N LEU A 14 -6.74 -1.14 -1.23
CA LEU A 14 -7.54 -2.34 -1.01
C LEU A 14 -8.97 -1.98 -0.57
N TYR A 15 -9.11 -1.05 0.36
CA TYR A 15 -10.42 -0.55 0.78
C TYR A 15 -11.16 0.14 -0.36
N ALA A 16 -10.46 0.94 -1.16
CA ALA A 16 -11.05 1.60 -2.32
C ALA A 16 -11.57 0.59 -3.34
N ALA A 17 -10.83 -0.48 -3.59
CA ALA A 17 -11.25 -1.55 -4.50
C ALA A 17 -12.55 -2.22 -4.02
N ILE A 18 -12.66 -2.48 -2.72
CA ILE A 18 -13.85 -3.07 -2.13
C ILE A 18 -15.06 -2.14 -2.29
N LEU A 19 -14.88 -0.85 -1.99
CA LEU A 19 -15.96 0.13 -2.10
C LEU A 19 -16.42 0.35 -3.54
N CYS A 20 -15.50 0.40 -4.48
CA CYS A 20 -15.83 0.53 -5.90
C CYS A 20 -16.73 -0.61 -6.38
N ARG A 21 -16.49 -1.83 -5.91
CA ARG A 21 -17.27 -2.98 -6.29
C ARG A 21 -18.64 -3.02 -5.64
N LYS A 22 -18.70 -2.68 -4.34
CA LYS A 22 -19.95 -2.77 -3.58
C LYS A 22 -20.97 -1.70 -3.97
N GLN A 23 -20.51 -0.50 -4.24
CA GLN A 23 -21.40 0.67 -4.35
C GLN A 23 -21.39 1.30 -5.74
N SER A 24 -20.51 0.85 -6.63
CA SER A 24 -20.35 1.43 -7.98
C SER A 24 -20.14 2.95 -7.95
N LEU A 25 -19.52 3.45 -6.89
CA LEU A 25 -19.28 4.87 -6.68
C LEU A 25 -17.85 5.24 -7.11
N LYS A 26 -17.71 6.50 -7.49
CA LYS A 26 -16.41 7.11 -7.70
C LYS A 26 -15.69 7.27 -6.36
N VAL A 27 -14.51 6.67 -6.22
CA VAL A 27 -13.74 6.68 -4.98
C VAL A 27 -12.41 7.37 -5.19
N ALA A 28 -12.10 8.35 -4.34
CA ALA A 28 -10.82 9.05 -4.32
C ALA A 28 -10.10 8.71 -3.00
N PRO A 29 -9.28 7.65 -2.96
CA PRO A 29 -8.59 7.28 -1.73
C PRO A 29 -7.59 8.35 -1.33
N SER A 30 -7.49 8.59 -0.02
CA SER A 30 -6.55 9.57 0.52
C SER A 30 -6.04 9.11 1.88
N LEU A 31 -4.88 9.67 2.29
CA LEU A 31 -4.23 9.37 3.55
C LEU A 31 -4.04 10.64 4.35
N LEU A 32 -4.50 10.65 5.60
CA LEU A 32 -4.31 11.76 6.51
C LEU A 32 -3.23 11.39 7.54
N TYR A 33 -2.08 12.05 7.44
CA TYR A 33 -1.03 11.95 8.45
C TYR A 33 -1.21 13.08 9.47
N ILE A 34 -1.69 12.73 10.66
CA ILE A 34 -2.09 13.70 11.68
C ILE A 34 -0.95 14.64 12.05
N HIS A 35 0.27 14.11 12.17
CA HIS A 35 1.45 14.90 12.53
C HIS A 35 1.87 15.91 11.45
N ARG A 36 1.39 15.76 10.22
CA ARG A 36 1.69 16.65 9.09
C ARG A 36 0.51 17.49 8.66
N ALA A 37 -0.66 17.28 9.25
CA ALA A 37 -1.90 17.91 8.81
C ALA A 37 -1.88 19.45 8.99
N ALA A 38 -1.08 19.97 9.90
CA ALA A 38 -0.94 21.40 10.12
C ALA A 38 -0.05 22.12 9.09
N SER A 39 0.68 21.37 8.25
CA SER A 39 1.53 21.97 7.21
C SER A 39 0.68 22.46 6.05
N GLU A 40 0.97 23.69 5.59
CA GLU A 40 0.24 24.27 4.44
C GLU A 40 0.49 23.49 3.14
N SER A 41 1.65 22.84 3.03
CA SER A 41 1.99 22.03 1.85
C SER A 41 1.43 20.61 1.90
N TYR A 42 0.80 20.22 3.01
CA TYR A 42 0.29 18.87 3.16
C TYR A 42 -1.02 18.67 2.37
N SER A 43 -1.11 17.55 1.68
CA SER A 43 -2.35 17.11 1.04
C SER A 43 -2.58 15.62 1.31
N PRO A 44 -3.80 15.21 1.70
CA PRO A 44 -4.11 13.80 1.88
C PRO A 44 -4.27 13.04 0.56
N VAL A 45 -4.30 13.73 -0.57
CA VAL A 45 -4.51 13.14 -1.89
C VAL A 45 -3.33 12.26 -2.26
N ILE A 46 -3.63 11.04 -2.70
CA ILE A 46 -2.63 10.11 -3.22
C ILE A 46 -2.38 10.45 -4.69
N GLU A 47 -1.11 10.55 -5.05
CA GLU A 47 -0.69 10.82 -6.42
C GLU A 47 0.07 9.62 -6.99
N MET A 48 -0.18 9.34 -8.27
CA MET A 48 0.45 8.25 -9.00
C MET A 48 1.27 8.79 -10.16
N GLY A 49 2.43 8.18 -10.39
CA GLY A 49 3.28 8.56 -11.51
C GLY A 49 4.60 7.80 -11.50
N ALA A 50 5.23 7.71 -12.67
CA ALA A 50 6.57 7.16 -12.79
C ALA A 50 7.60 8.12 -12.19
N PRO A 51 8.78 7.61 -11.75
CA PRO A 51 9.85 8.48 -11.29
C PRO A 51 10.22 9.53 -12.35
N ARG A 52 10.44 10.77 -11.91
CA ARG A 52 10.79 11.92 -12.76
C ARG A 52 9.69 12.37 -13.73
N GLN A 53 8.47 11.87 -13.57
CA GLN A 53 7.33 12.35 -14.35
C GLN A 53 6.35 13.08 -13.43
N PRO A 54 5.49 13.98 -13.98
CA PRO A 54 4.44 14.60 -13.20
C PRO A 54 3.54 13.54 -12.58
N LYS A 55 3.25 13.70 -11.28
CA LYS A 55 2.33 12.81 -10.58
C LYS A 55 0.89 13.25 -10.81
N VAL A 56 0.02 12.27 -10.94
CA VAL A 56 -1.41 12.49 -11.16
C VAL A 56 -2.16 12.12 -9.88
N PRO A 57 -3.03 13.01 -9.36
CA PRO A 57 -3.82 12.67 -8.17
C PRO A 57 -4.82 11.55 -8.47
N VAL A 58 -5.03 10.66 -7.50
CA VAL A 58 -5.98 9.57 -7.62
C VAL A 58 -7.36 10.08 -7.19
N ASN A 59 -8.09 10.67 -8.14
CA ASN A 59 -9.42 11.22 -7.92
C ASN A 59 -10.54 10.19 -8.14
N ASN A 60 -10.25 9.17 -8.94
CA ASN A 60 -11.19 8.08 -9.19
C ASN A 60 -10.41 6.77 -9.26
N PHE A 61 -10.50 5.98 -8.21
CA PHE A 61 -9.77 4.72 -8.10
C PHE A 61 -10.10 3.74 -9.24
N ALA A 62 -11.27 3.85 -9.84
CA ALA A 62 -11.67 2.96 -10.94
C ALA A 62 -10.66 2.95 -12.11
N PHE A 63 -9.95 4.05 -12.35
CA PHE A 63 -8.91 4.09 -13.39
C PHE A 63 -7.69 3.23 -13.06
N PHE A 64 -7.47 2.91 -11.78
CA PHE A 64 -6.33 2.13 -11.31
C PHE A 64 -6.74 0.75 -10.81
N GLU A 65 -8.04 0.47 -10.74
CA GLU A 65 -8.57 -0.75 -10.13
C GLU A 65 -8.06 -2.01 -10.82
N ASP A 66 -8.08 -2.04 -12.15
CA ASP A 66 -7.68 -3.24 -12.91
C ASP A 66 -6.21 -3.57 -12.69
N GLU A 67 -5.34 -2.56 -12.75
CA GLU A 67 -3.91 -2.76 -12.50
C GLU A 67 -3.66 -3.18 -11.06
N PHE A 68 -4.32 -2.55 -10.10
CA PHE A 68 -4.19 -2.90 -8.69
C PHE A 68 -4.66 -4.33 -8.44
N ARG A 69 -5.79 -4.72 -9.00
CA ARG A 69 -6.33 -6.08 -8.85
C ARG A 69 -5.39 -7.12 -9.44
N GLU A 70 -4.84 -6.86 -10.61
CA GLU A 70 -3.89 -7.76 -11.25
C GLU A 70 -2.65 -7.98 -10.38
N ARG A 71 -2.09 -6.91 -9.84
CA ARG A 71 -0.93 -6.99 -8.95
C ARG A 71 -1.26 -7.67 -7.62
N LEU A 72 -2.43 -7.38 -7.05
CA LEU A 72 -2.90 -8.04 -5.84
C LEU A 72 -3.09 -9.54 -6.06
N HIS A 73 -3.70 -9.93 -7.19
CA HIS A 73 -3.89 -11.32 -7.54
C HIS A 73 -2.56 -12.06 -7.69
N GLY A 74 -1.58 -11.42 -8.34
CA GLY A 74 -0.22 -11.98 -8.46
C GLY A 74 0.44 -12.19 -7.11
N LEU A 75 0.31 -11.24 -6.19
CA LEU A 75 0.84 -11.35 -4.84
C LEU A 75 0.18 -12.50 -4.06
N LEU A 76 -1.14 -12.63 -4.16
CA LEU A 76 -1.87 -13.72 -3.50
C LEU A 76 -1.50 -15.08 -4.07
N GLN A 77 -1.31 -15.18 -5.38
CA GLN A 77 -0.84 -16.42 -6.00
C GLN A 77 0.55 -16.81 -5.48
N GLU A 78 1.44 -15.87 -5.33
CA GLU A 78 2.77 -16.08 -4.78
C GLU A 78 2.70 -16.59 -3.33
N ILE A 79 1.86 -15.95 -2.49
CA ILE A 79 1.71 -16.33 -1.08
C ILE A 79 1.16 -17.76 -0.95
N PHE A 80 0.20 -18.14 -1.78
CA PHE A 80 -0.46 -19.44 -1.70
C PHE A 80 0.12 -20.49 -2.64
N SER A 81 1.21 -20.19 -3.33
CA SER A 81 1.90 -21.14 -4.19
C SER A 81 2.56 -22.24 -3.35
N GLN A 82 2.37 -23.49 -3.76
CA GLN A 82 3.04 -24.63 -3.13
C GLN A 82 4.49 -24.79 -3.58
N GLU A 83 4.88 -24.10 -4.65
CA GLU A 83 6.22 -24.19 -5.22
C GLU A 83 7.20 -23.23 -4.54
N GLU A 84 6.70 -22.20 -3.87
CA GLU A 84 7.53 -21.22 -3.18
C GLU A 84 7.47 -21.44 -1.67
N THR A 85 8.64 -21.33 -1.04
CA THR A 85 8.77 -21.43 0.42
C THR A 85 8.87 -20.05 1.03
N PHE A 86 8.29 -19.90 2.22
CA PHE A 86 8.48 -18.68 3.00
C PHE A 86 9.88 -18.64 3.58
N SER A 87 10.50 -17.48 3.54
CA SER A 87 11.82 -17.25 4.11
C SER A 87 11.80 -15.98 4.96
N GLN A 88 12.77 -15.88 5.88
CA GLN A 88 12.92 -14.68 6.67
C GLN A 88 13.43 -13.53 5.80
N THR A 89 13.00 -12.31 6.12
CA THR A 89 13.51 -11.11 5.46
C THR A 89 15.01 -10.94 5.73
N GLU A 90 15.74 -10.47 4.74
CA GLU A 90 17.13 -10.07 4.90
C GLU A 90 17.26 -8.68 5.50
N ASP A 91 16.20 -7.88 5.47
CA ASP A 91 16.17 -6.54 6.05
C ASP A 91 15.90 -6.62 7.56
N THR A 92 16.97 -6.69 8.34
CA THR A 92 16.89 -6.81 9.80
C THR A 92 16.35 -5.57 10.48
N ARG A 93 16.28 -4.43 9.79
CA ARG A 93 15.65 -3.20 10.33
C ARG A 93 14.16 -3.43 10.58
N LYS A 94 13.51 -4.26 9.79
CA LYS A 94 12.10 -4.64 9.99
C LYS A 94 11.89 -5.46 11.25
N CYS A 95 12.95 -6.07 11.77
CA CYS A 95 12.91 -6.92 12.95
C CYS A 95 13.16 -6.13 14.24
N GLU A 96 13.68 -4.92 14.15
CA GLU A 96 14.13 -4.14 15.32
C GLU A 96 13.02 -3.95 16.36
N TYR A 97 11.79 -3.69 15.91
CA TYR A 97 10.62 -3.49 16.78
C TYR A 97 9.57 -4.59 16.61
N CYS A 98 9.96 -5.74 16.04
CA CYS A 98 9.04 -6.84 15.81
C CYS A 98 8.87 -7.67 17.09
N ASP A 99 7.60 -7.99 17.42
CA ASP A 99 7.26 -8.80 18.59
C ASP A 99 7.85 -10.23 18.52
N PHE A 100 8.08 -10.71 17.31
CA PHE A 100 8.60 -12.07 17.07
C PHE A 100 10.10 -12.13 16.83
N ARG A 101 10.80 -11.03 17.10
CA ARG A 101 12.24 -10.93 16.86
C ARG A 101 13.04 -12.07 17.51
N SER A 102 12.74 -12.35 18.78
CA SER A 102 13.43 -13.40 19.54
C SER A 102 13.17 -14.78 18.97
N LEU A 103 11.94 -15.04 18.53
CA LEU A 103 11.54 -16.29 17.89
C LEU A 103 12.31 -16.54 16.60
N CYS A 104 12.50 -15.47 15.81
CA CYS A 104 13.22 -15.52 14.54
C CYS A 104 14.74 -15.48 14.71
N LYS A 105 15.24 -15.22 15.91
CA LYS A 105 16.68 -15.08 16.21
C LYS A 105 17.36 -13.94 15.45
N ARG A 106 16.67 -12.79 15.35
CA ARG A 106 17.14 -11.62 14.61
C ARG A 106 17.67 -10.45 15.47
#